data_bc5ad15a74b435cb610f70278456c305
#
_entry.id   bc5ad15a74b435cb610f70278456c305
#
_cell.length_a   1.000
_cell.length_b   1.000
_cell.length_c   1.000
_cell.angle_alpha   90.00
_cell.angle_beta   90.00
_cell.angle_gamma   90.00
#
_symmetry.space_group_name_H-M   'P 1'
#
loop_
_entity.id
_entity.type
_entity.pdbx_description
1 polymer ?
#
loop_
_entity_poly.entity_id
_entity_poly.type
_entity_poly.pdbx_seq_one_letter_code
_entity_poly.pdbx_strand_id
1 'polypeptide(L)'
;MTPLLITLLIVAGIALLIVIGYLNNVVENGKIERVRTRIELADRLRRCGEITETFPGQFMSPALKLLLTRLELNLNQRQLAVDKHNAELKARITELEGLIALGDQIPVNNPPNPIHTEVKAKDVRFLLEAMHNQVTRAAQEGFLPAVEAKHWVKEIRHILVLLHIEFFNNLGQQALQKNQPGQARLAFERGVQYLRKQPEPKVYEEQLTYLEKLLARANAQVMDRMAPAEDEHNELTDGLKTDEEETWKKKVMYD
;
A
#
# COMPACT_ATOMS: atom_id res chain seq x y z
N MET A 1 61.71 45.06 22.30
CA MET A 1 60.34 44.54 22.52
C MET A 1 60.28 43.89 23.89
N THR A 2 59.36 44.32 24.75
CA THR A 2 59.23 43.72 26.08
C THR A 2 58.72 42.27 26.00
N PRO A 3 59.27 41.33 26.78
CA PRO A 3 58.88 39.92 26.72
C PRO A 3 57.34 39.72 26.89
N LEU A 4 56.68 40.61 27.56
CA LEU A 4 55.23 40.65 27.74
C LEU A 4 54.46 40.91 26.41
N LEU A 5 55.01 41.69 25.52
CA LEU A 5 54.43 41.99 24.20
C LEU A 5 54.51 40.80 23.26
N ILE A 6 55.59 39.99 23.37
CA ILE A 6 55.75 38.76 22.59
C ILE A 6 54.77 37.68 23.05
N THR A 7 54.62 37.49 24.36
CA THR A 7 53.65 36.51 24.90
C THR A 7 52.23 36.86 24.55
N LEU A 8 51.82 38.15 24.58
CA LEU A 8 50.51 38.61 24.18
C LEU A 8 50.22 38.34 22.70
N LEU A 9 51.22 38.57 21.82
CA LEU A 9 51.09 38.27 20.38
C LEU A 9 50.93 36.77 20.12
N ILE A 10 51.65 35.92 20.85
CA ILE A 10 51.49 34.45 20.71
C ILE A 10 50.13 34.01 21.15
N VAL A 11 49.64 34.48 22.29
CA VAL A 11 48.27 34.14 22.80
C VAL A 11 47.22 34.64 21.83
N ALA A 12 47.32 35.85 21.30
CA ALA A 12 46.41 36.38 20.28
C ALA A 12 46.42 35.53 19.00
N GLY A 13 47.63 35.09 18.54
CA GLY A 13 47.75 34.21 17.38
C GLY A 13 47.07 32.84 17.58
N ILE A 14 47.28 32.23 18.75
CA ILE A 14 46.59 30.96 19.11
C ILE A 14 45.06 31.13 19.16
N ALA A 15 44.59 32.21 19.80
CA ALA A 15 43.17 32.50 19.85
C ALA A 15 42.52 32.65 18.45
N LEU A 16 43.26 33.35 17.56
CA LEU A 16 42.83 33.55 16.17
C LEU A 16 42.78 32.22 15.39
N LEU A 17 43.75 31.32 15.57
CA LEU A 17 43.75 29.98 14.96
C LEU A 17 42.57 29.13 15.46
N ILE A 18 42.23 29.20 16.77
CA ILE A 18 41.07 28.49 17.34
C ILE A 18 39.79 29.03 16.72
N VAL A 19 39.63 30.34 16.57
CA VAL A 19 38.42 30.95 15.96
C VAL A 19 38.31 30.53 14.48
N ILE A 20 39.41 30.57 13.72
CA ILE A 20 39.43 30.11 12.32
C ILE A 20 39.05 28.63 12.22
N GLY A 21 39.61 27.77 13.06
CA GLY A 21 39.27 26.34 13.12
C GLY A 21 37.81 26.11 13.44
N TYR A 22 37.26 26.85 14.41
CA TYR A 22 35.83 26.78 14.78
C TYR A 22 34.91 27.23 13.63
N LEU A 23 35.23 28.38 13.00
CA LEU A 23 34.44 28.89 11.84
C LEU A 23 34.48 27.93 10.66
N ASN A 24 35.66 27.35 10.37
CA ASN A 24 35.80 26.38 9.30
C ASN A 24 34.92 25.13 9.57
N ASN A 25 34.96 24.61 10.80
CA ASN A 25 34.15 23.46 11.21
C ASN A 25 32.65 23.76 11.11
N VAL A 26 32.17 24.95 11.54
CA VAL A 26 30.79 25.37 11.42
C VAL A 26 30.34 25.46 9.96
N VAL A 27 31.18 26.05 9.10
CA VAL A 27 30.91 26.15 7.67
C VAL A 27 30.85 24.78 7.00
N GLU A 28 31.80 23.89 7.34
CA GLU A 28 31.87 22.55 6.78
C GLU A 28 30.68 21.68 7.21
N ASN A 29 30.32 21.69 8.50
CA ASN A 29 29.11 21.03 9.01
C ASN A 29 27.84 21.55 8.32
N GLY A 30 27.74 22.88 8.13
CA GLY A 30 26.61 23.47 7.40
C GLY A 30 26.53 23.05 5.93
N LYS A 31 27.67 22.80 5.27
CA LYS A 31 27.69 22.25 3.90
C LYS A 31 27.20 20.81 3.87
N ILE A 32 27.67 19.97 4.81
CA ILE A 32 27.30 18.56 4.93
C ILE A 32 25.80 18.44 5.19
N GLU A 33 25.24 19.24 6.11
CA GLU A 33 23.80 19.23 6.39
C GLU A 33 22.97 19.64 5.17
N ARG A 34 23.40 20.65 4.42
CA ARG A 34 22.69 21.06 3.18
C ARG A 34 22.69 19.94 2.14
N VAL A 35 23.83 19.25 1.95
CA VAL A 35 23.92 18.11 1.02
C VAL A 35 23.00 16.98 1.47
N ARG A 36 22.99 16.65 2.76
CA ARG A 36 22.12 15.62 3.34
C ARG A 36 20.65 15.95 3.13
N THR A 37 20.23 17.18 3.46
CA THR A 37 18.85 17.65 3.26
C THR A 37 18.46 17.61 1.79
N ARG A 38 19.36 18.00 0.87
CA ARG A 38 19.12 17.92 -0.57
C ARG A 38 18.85 16.49 -1.04
N ILE A 39 19.67 15.53 -0.62
CA ILE A 39 19.54 14.11 -0.98
C ILE A 39 18.23 13.56 -0.42
N GLU A 40 17.90 13.87 0.81
CA GLU A 40 16.67 13.43 1.44
C GLU A 40 15.41 13.97 0.73
N LEU A 41 15.39 15.25 0.39
CA LEU A 41 14.30 15.85 -0.36
C LEU A 41 14.16 15.27 -1.76
N ALA A 42 15.30 15.04 -2.45
CA ALA A 42 15.30 14.40 -3.77
C ALA A 42 14.74 12.97 -3.73
N ASP A 43 15.11 12.16 -2.72
CA ASP A 43 14.55 10.82 -2.54
C ASP A 43 13.03 10.85 -2.26
N ARG A 44 12.59 11.78 -1.42
CA ARG A 44 11.16 11.98 -1.14
C ARG A 44 10.37 12.41 -2.37
N LEU A 45 10.92 13.32 -3.17
CA LEU A 45 10.31 13.76 -4.44
C LEU A 45 10.19 12.60 -5.42
N ARG A 46 11.25 11.82 -5.59
CA ARG A 46 11.22 10.64 -6.45
C ARG A 46 10.12 9.66 -6.03
N ARG A 47 10.00 9.36 -4.73
CA ARG A 47 8.94 8.48 -4.20
C ARG A 47 7.54 9.07 -4.39
N CYS A 48 7.37 10.37 -4.21
CA CYS A 48 6.09 11.04 -4.43
C CYS A 48 5.69 10.96 -5.91
N GLY A 49 6.61 11.21 -6.83
CA GLY A 49 6.41 11.05 -8.27
C GLY A 49 6.07 9.60 -8.65
N GLU A 50 6.82 8.62 -8.14
CA GLU A 50 6.54 7.20 -8.35
C GLU A 50 5.13 6.81 -7.92
N ILE A 51 4.70 7.22 -6.72
CA ILE A 51 3.32 6.99 -6.25
C ILE A 51 2.32 7.63 -7.22
N THR A 52 2.54 8.87 -7.59
CA THR A 52 1.63 9.64 -8.44
C THR A 52 1.46 9.04 -9.83
N GLU A 53 2.51 8.43 -10.39
CA GLU A 53 2.52 7.87 -11.74
C GLU A 53 2.10 6.39 -11.80
N THR A 54 2.54 5.59 -10.83
CA THR A 54 2.37 4.13 -10.88
C THR A 54 1.18 3.60 -10.10
N PHE A 55 0.55 4.43 -9.25
CA PHE A 55 -0.59 4.00 -8.46
C PHE A 55 -1.78 3.65 -9.36
N PRO A 56 -2.46 2.49 -9.12
CA PRO A 56 -3.55 2.03 -9.98
C PRO A 56 -4.72 3.02 -10.03
N GLY A 57 -5.21 3.30 -11.25
CA GLY A 57 -6.27 4.30 -11.48
C GLY A 57 -7.58 3.98 -10.76
N GLN A 58 -7.91 2.69 -10.56
CA GLN A 58 -9.13 2.28 -9.84
C GLN A 58 -9.11 2.68 -8.35
N PHE A 59 -7.95 2.99 -7.77
CA PHE A 59 -7.80 3.45 -6.39
C PHE A 59 -7.43 4.93 -6.29
N MET A 60 -7.18 5.61 -7.42
CA MET A 60 -6.78 7.01 -7.45
C MET A 60 -8.02 7.91 -7.57
N SER A 61 -8.42 8.55 -6.48
CA SER A 61 -9.44 9.59 -6.52
C SER A 61 -8.85 10.95 -6.88
N PRO A 62 -9.63 11.90 -7.46
CA PRO A 62 -9.18 13.28 -7.69
C PRO A 62 -8.67 13.95 -6.41
N ALA A 63 -9.35 13.74 -5.28
CA ALA A 63 -8.93 14.28 -3.99
C ALA A 63 -7.56 13.71 -3.53
N LEU A 64 -7.31 12.40 -3.74
CA LEU A 64 -6.02 11.78 -3.46
C LEU A 64 -4.92 12.32 -4.39
N LYS A 65 -5.23 12.49 -5.68
CA LYS A 65 -4.31 13.09 -6.65
C LYS A 65 -3.94 14.52 -6.24
N LEU A 66 -4.92 15.31 -5.83
CA LEU A 66 -4.71 16.67 -5.34
C LEU A 66 -3.81 16.70 -4.11
N LEU A 67 -4.02 15.80 -3.13
CA LEU A 67 -3.14 15.68 -1.97
C LEU A 67 -1.69 15.41 -2.39
N LEU A 68 -1.47 14.39 -3.25
CA LEU A 68 -0.13 14.03 -3.71
C LEU A 68 0.55 15.19 -4.45
N THR A 69 -0.20 15.91 -5.29
CA THR A 69 0.29 17.10 -6.00
C THR A 69 0.68 18.22 -5.02
N ARG A 70 -0.11 18.45 -3.95
CA ARG A 70 0.22 19.42 -2.88
C ARG A 70 1.47 19.01 -2.11
N LEU A 71 1.63 17.73 -1.80
CA LEU A 71 2.84 17.20 -1.15
C LEU A 71 4.08 17.36 -2.04
N GLU A 72 3.95 17.04 -3.32
CA GLU A 72 5.02 17.21 -4.31
C GLU A 72 5.41 18.68 -4.46
N LEU A 73 4.45 19.59 -4.54
CA LEU A 73 4.69 21.05 -4.59
C LEU A 73 5.50 21.50 -3.37
N ASN A 74 5.09 21.14 -2.16
CA ASN A 74 5.80 21.51 -0.94
C ASN A 74 7.24 20.99 -0.94
N LEU A 75 7.47 19.76 -1.37
CA LEU A 75 8.82 19.19 -1.47
C LEU A 75 9.68 19.94 -2.50
N ASN A 76 9.11 20.29 -3.67
CA ASN A 76 9.82 21.08 -4.70
C ASN A 76 10.17 22.47 -4.21
N GLN A 77 9.26 23.16 -3.51
CA GLN A 77 9.51 24.49 -2.93
C GLN A 77 10.64 24.42 -1.88
N ARG A 78 10.66 23.39 -1.03
CA ARG A 78 11.74 23.17 -0.06
C ARG A 78 13.07 22.86 -0.73
N GLN A 79 13.07 22.07 -1.80
CA GLN A 79 14.27 21.79 -2.57
C GLN A 79 14.80 23.03 -3.30
N LEU A 80 13.91 23.88 -3.84
CA LEU A 80 14.28 25.16 -4.44
C LEU A 80 14.91 26.12 -3.42
N ALA A 81 14.48 26.06 -2.15
CA ALA A 81 15.11 26.89 -1.09
C ALA A 81 16.58 26.51 -0.86
N VAL A 82 16.94 25.23 -1.08
CA VAL A 82 18.32 24.73 -1.00
C VAL A 82 19.10 24.97 -2.30
N ASP A 83 18.45 24.84 -3.46
CA ASP A 83 19.02 25.00 -4.80
C ASP A 83 18.29 26.08 -5.60
N LYS A 84 18.55 27.35 -5.27
CA LYS A 84 17.81 28.52 -5.74
C LYS A 84 17.87 28.75 -7.27
N HIS A 85 18.84 28.18 -7.95
CA HIS A 85 19.07 28.44 -9.38
C HIS A 85 18.58 27.32 -10.30
N ASN A 86 17.95 26.29 -9.78
CA ASN A 86 17.45 25.19 -10.57
C ASN A 86 16.19 25.57 -11.36
N ALA A 87 16.35 25.72 -12.68
CA ALA A 87 15.28 26.12 -13.58
C ALA A 87 14.19 25.02 -13.72
N GLU A 88 14.59 23.74 -13.67
CA GLU A 88 13.67 22.61 -13.77
C GLU A 88 12.68 22.57 -12.58
N LEU A 89 13.21 22.80 -11.36
CA LEU A 89 12.37 22.88 -10.16
C LEU A 89 11.34 24.04 -10.25
N LYS A 90 11.74 25.19 -10.79
CA LYS A 90 10.83 26.32 -10.98
C LYS A 90 9.73 26.00 -11.98
N ALA A 91 10.07 25.38 -13.10
CA ALA A 91 9.10 24.96 -14.11
C ALA A 91 8.11 23.93 -13.51
N ARG A 92 8.63 22.94 -12.78
CA ARG A 92 7.79 21.94 -12.12
C ARG A 92 6.84 22.54 -11.08
N ILE A 93 7.31 23.50 -10.28
CA ILE A 93 6.46 24.22 -9.31
C ILE A 93 5.30 24.92 -10.03
N THR A 94 5.56 25.63 -11.13
CA THR A 94 4.51 26.33 -11.89
C THR A 94 3.49 25.35 -12.47
N GLU A 95 3.94 24.19 -12.97
CA GLU A 95 3.06 23.13 -13.46
C GLU A 95 2.16 22.57 -12.33
N LEU A 96 2.75 22.24 -11.16
CA LEU A 96 2.02 21.72 -10.02
C LEU A 96 1.00 22.74 -9.46
N GLU A 97 1.35 24.02 -9.43
CA GLU A 97 0.44 25.12 -9.04
C GLU A 97 -0.76 25.19 -10.00
N GLY A 98 -0.51 25.03 -11.31
CA GLY A 98 -1.57 24.94 -12.30
C GLY A 98 -2.50 23.74 -12.10
N LEU A 99 -1.95 22.58 -11.76
CA LEU A 99 -2.75 21.39 -11.46
C LEU A 99 -3.59 21.56 -10.18
N ILE A 100 -3.03 22.17 -9.14
CA ILE A 100 -3.72 22.44 -7.87
C ILE A 100 -4.87 23.43 -8.07
N ALA A 101 -4.70 24.41 -8.98
CA ALA A 101 -5.76 25.38 -9.30
C ALA A 101 -7.02 24.72 -9.89
N LEU A 102 -6.92 23.53 -10.48
CA LEU A 102 -8.07 22.77 -10.97
C LEU A 102 -8.91 22.14 -9.85
N GLY A 103 -8.37 22.05 -8.62
CA GLY A 103 -9.09 21.48 -7.47
C GLY A 103 -9.60 20.06 -7.75
N ASP A 104 -10.91 19.84 -7.54
CA ASP A 104 -11.53 18.53 -7.75
C ASP A 104 -11.60 18.09 -9.23
N GLN A 105 -11.30 19.00 -10.16
CA GLN A 105 -11.23 18.69 -11.60
C GLN A 105 -9.83 18.23 -12.05
N ILE A 106 -8.92 18.02 -11.13
CA ILE A 106 -7.58 17.51 -11.44
C ILE A 106 -7.66 16.20 -12.24
N PRO A 107 -6.98 16.09 -13.40
CA PRO A 107 -7.08 14.90 -14.23
C PRO A 107 -6.39 13.70 -13.57
N VAL A 108 -7.11 12.58 -13.48
CA VAL A 108 -6.57 11.29 -13.08
C VAL A 108 -6.32 10.46 -14.34
N ASN A 109 -5.08 10.45 -14.80
CA ASN A 109 -4.68 9.75 -16.03
C ASN A 109 -4.11 8.35 -15.77
N ASN A 110 -4.11 7.90 -14.52
CA ASN A 110 -3.59 6.60 -14.14
C ASN A 110 -4.45 5.50 -14.76
N PRO A 111 -3.86 4.56 -15.53
CA PRO A 111 -4.63 3.45 -16.07
C PRO A 111 -5.08 2.50 -14.96
N PRO A 112 -6.25 1.84 -15.10
CA PRO A 112 -6.61 0.76 -14.22
C PRO A 112 -5.61 -0.39 -14.34
N ASN A 113 -5.14 -0.91 -13.22
CA ASN A 113 -4.21 -2.03 -13.16
C ASN A 113 -4.78 -3.14 -12.28
N PRO A 114 -5.56 -4.08 -12.84
CA PRO A 114 -6.23 -5.12 -12.07
C PRO A 114 -5.25 -5.99 -11.28
N ILE A 115 -5.60 -6.29 -10.04
CA ILE A 115 -4.76 -7.02 -9.09
C ILE A 115 -5.03 -8.52 -9.22
N HIS A 116 -4.28 -9.19 -10.09
CA HIS A 116 -4.42 -10.62 -10.35
C HIS A 116 -3.39 -11.49 -9.65
N THR A 117 -2.30 -10.93 -9.15
CA THR A 117 -1.18 -11.67 -8.56
C THR A 117 -0.79 -11.09 -7.20
N GLU A 118 -0.23 -11.95 -6.36
CA GLU A 118 0.30 -11.54 -5.05
C GLU A 118 1.43 -10.50 -5.19
N VAL A 119 2.25 -10.60 -6.24
CA VAL A 119 3.32 -9.63 -6.51
C VAL A 119 2.73 -8.24 -6.73
N LYS A 120 1.73 -8.11 -7.62
CA LYS A 120 1.05 -6.82 -7.84
C LYS A 120 0.38 -6.28 -6.58
N ALA A 121 -0.25 -7.15 -5.78
CA ALA A 121 -0.85 -6.74 -4.52
C ALA A 121 0.21 -6.20 -3.54
N LYS A 122 1.39 -6.83 -3.48
CA LYS A 122 2.53 -6.36 -2.69
C LYS A 122 3.06 -5.02 -3.19
N ASP A 123 3.22 -4.85 -4.50
CA ASP A 123 3.71 -3.60 -5.09
C ASP A 123 2.79 -2.43 -4.74
N VAL A 124 1.47 -2.58 -4.91
CA VAL A 124 0.50 -1.55 -4.55
C VAL A 124 0.49 -1.29 -3.04
N ARG A 125 0.65 -2.33 -2.23
CA ARG A 125 0.79 -2.17 -0.77
C ARG A 125 2.02 -1.34 -0.41
N PHE A 126 3.17 -1.54 -1.06
CA PHE A 126 4.36 -0.71 -0.84
C PHE A 126 4.12 0.76 -1.21
N LEU A 127 3.38 1.02 -2.30
CA LEU A 127 2.99 2.39 -2.66
C LEU A 127 2.09 3.02 -1.58
N LEU A 128 1.13 2.26 -1.03
CA LEU A 128 0.28 2.72 0.08
C LEU A 128 1.08 2.98 1.37
N GLU A 129 2.05 2.14 1.70
CA GLU A 129 2.96 2.36 2.83
C GLU A 129 3.84 3.60 2.60
N ALA A 130 4.36 3.81 1.40
CA ALA A 130 5.12 5.00 1.04
C ALA A 130 4.24 6.27 1.14
N MET A 131 3.01 6.21 0.65
CA MET A 131 2.02 7.30 0.75
C MET A 131 1.69 7.62 2.22
N HIS A 132 1.43 6.61 3.04
CA HIS A 132 1.21 6.77 4.48
C HIS A 132 2.39 7.49 5.15
N ASN A 133 3.62 7.10 4.83
CA ASN A 133 4.83 7.73 5.37
C ASN A 133 4.96 9.19 4.93
N GLN A 134 4.64 9.53 3.67
CA GLN A 134 4.64 10.91 3.19
C GLN A 134 3.61 11.77 3.91
N VAL A 135 2.37 11.28 4.08
CA VAL A 135 1.30 11.99 4.80
C VAL A 135 1.68 12.21 6.28
N THR A 136 2.16 11.16 6.95
CA THR A 136 2.56 11.25 8.36
C THR A 136 3.69 12.26 8.56
N ARG A 137 4.67 12.24 7.66
CA ARG A 137 5.82 13.14 7.72
C ARG A 137 5.43 14.58 7.41
N ALA A 138 4.54 14.81 6.44
CA ALA A 138 4.01 16.13 6.13
C ALA A 138 3.24 16.73 7.33
N ALA A 139 2.54 15.91 8.10
CA ALA A 139 1.89 16.33 9.33
C ALA A 139 2.89 16.67 10.44
N GLN A 140 3.93 15.85 10.63
CA GLN A 140 5.00 16.11 11.60
C GLN A 140 5.78 17.39 11.29
N GLU A 141 5.97 17.69 10.02
CA GLU A 141 6.62 18.90 9.53
C GLU A 141 5.71 20.15 9.54
N GLY A 142 4.43 19.99 9.95
CA GLY A 142 3.46 21.07 10.05
C GLY A 142 2.87 21.56 8.71
N PHE A 143 3.18 20.88 7.61
CA PHE A 143 2.61 21.20 6.30
C PHE A 143 1.15 20.76 6.19
N LEU A 144 0.83 19.56 6.69
CA LEU A 144 -0.52 19.02 6.66
C LEU A 144 -1.16 19.14 8.05
N PRO A 145 -2.38 19.73 8.18
CA PRO A 145 -3.10 19.78 9.45
C PRO A 145 -3.34 18.37 10.01
N ALA A 146 -3.23 18.19 11.32
CA ALA A 146 -3.38 16.88 11.95
C ALA A 146 -4.74 16.21 11.68
N VAL A 147 -5.80 16.99 11.52
CA VAL A 147 -7.14 16.49 11.19
C VAL A 147 -7.16 15.93 9.77
N GLU A 148 -6.59 16.66 8.81
CA GLU A 148 -6.47 16.23 7.41
C GLU A 148 -5.59 15.00 7.29
N ALA A 149 -4.46 14.95 8.00
CA ALA A 149 -3.59 13.78 8.04
C ALA A 149 -4.29 12.52 8.57
N LYS A 150 -5.07 12.65 9.65
CA LYS A 150 -5.87 11.52 10.19
C LYS A 150 -6.89 11.03 9.18
N HIS A 151 -7.55 11.93 8.47
CA HIS A 151 -8.49 11.57 7.39
C HIS A 151 -7.77 10.75 6.33
N TRP A 152 -6.64 11.23 5.81
CA TRP A 152 -5.88 10.53 4.77
C TRP A 152 -5.30 9.20 5.23
N VAL A 153 -4.86 9.08 6.48
CA VAL A 153 -4.45 7.78 7.04
C VAL A 153 -5.61 6.79 7.08
N LYS A 154 -6.83 7.25 7.38
CA LYS A 154 -8.03 6.40 7.34
C LYS A 154 -8.36 6.00 5.89
N GLU A 155 -8.26 6.92 4.95
CA GLU A 155 -8.50 6.67 3.52
C GLU A 155 -7.48 5.69 2.93
N ILE A 156 -6.20 5.83 3.25
CA ILE A 156 -5.16 4.87 2.83
C ILE A 156 -5.45 3.46 3.36
N ARG A 157 -5.91 3.34 4.60
CA ARG A 157 -6.33 2.05 5.16
C ARG A 157 -7.55 1.48 4.43
N HIS A 158 -8.51 2.33 4.09
CA HIS A 158 -9.67 1.93 3.30
C HIS A 158 -9.25 1.39 1.94
N ILE A 159 -8.38 2.09 1.22
CA ILE A 159 -7.83 1.64 -0.06
C ILE A 159 -7.08 0.31 0.09
N LEU A 160 -6.33 0.11 1.18
CA LEU A 160 -5.67 -1.16 1.47
C LEU A 160 -6.68 -2.31 1.63
N VAL A 161 -7.83 -2.06 2.22
CA VAL A 161 -8.92 -3.06 2.31
C VAL A 161 -9.48 -3.36 0.93
N LEU A 162 -9.77 -2.33 0.11
CA LEU A 162 -10.25 -2.50 -1.26
C LEU A 162 -9.26 -3.28 -2.13
N LEU A 163 -7.98 -3.03 -1.99
CA LEU A 163 -6.91 -3.79 -2.65
C LEU A 163 -7.00 -5.29 -2.34
N HIS A 164 -7.18 -5.66 -1.07
CA HIS A 164 -7.29 -7.07 -0.67
C HIS A 164 -8.60 -7.70 -1.17
N ILE A 165 -9.70 -6.95 -1.17
CA ILE A 165 -10.99 -7.41 -1.73
C ILE A 165 -10.81 -7.72 -3.22
N GLU A 166 -10.23 -6.79 -3.99
CA GLU A 166 -10.00 -6.98 -5.41
C GLU A 166 -9.07 -8.19 -5.66
N PHE A 167 -8.00 -8.31 -4.89
CA PHE A 167 -7.06 -9.42 -5.02
C PHE A 167 -7.74 -10.79 -4.78
N PHE A 168 -8.47 -10.96 -3.68
CA PHE A 168 -9.13 -12.24 -3.38
C PHE A 168 -10.26 -12.55 -4.37
N ASN A 169 -11.02 -11.52 -4.79
CA ASN A 169 -12.02 -11.69 -5.83
C ASN A 169 -11.41 -12.16 -7.15
N ASN A 170 -10.37 -11.46 -7.63
CA ASN A 170 -9.73 -11.81 -8.90
C ASN A 170 -9.06 -13.18 -8.85
N LEU A 171 -8.42 -13.53 -7.73
CA LEU A 171 -7.82 -14.85 -7.51
C LEU A 171 -8.86 -15.95 -7.58
N GLY A 172 -10.01 -15.76 -6.90
CA GLY A 172 -11.12 -16.71 -6.91
C GLY A 172 -11.75 -16.85 -8.30
N GLN A 173 -11.98 -15.75 -9.01
CA GLN A 173 -12.52 -15.76 -10.37
C GLN A 173 -11.57 -16.47 -11.35
N GLN A 174 -10.27 -16.21 -11.28
CA GLN A 174 -9.28 -16.93 -12.09
C GLN A 174 -9.28 -18.44 -11.82
N ALA A 175 -9.42 -18.84 -10.55
CA ALA A 175 -9.50 -20.25 -10.20
C ALA A 175 -10.76 -20.90 -10.77
N LEU A 176 -11.91 -20.22 -10.76
CA LEU A 176 -13.13 -20.70 -11.42
C LEU A 176 -12.96 -20.85 -12.92
N GLN A 177 -12.34 -19.85 -13.59
CA GLN A 177 -12.05 -19.92 -15.02
C GLN A 177 -11.13 -21.11 -15.37
N LYS A 178 -10.19 -21.45 -14.49
CA LYS A 178 -9.30 -22.61 -14.64
C LYS A 178 -9.96 -23.93 -14.21
N ASN A 179 -11.25 -23.93 -13.92
CA ASN A 179 -11.98 -25.09 -13.46
C ASN A 179 -11.44 -25.70 -12.15
N GLN A 180 -10.96 -24.83 -11.22
CA GLN A 180 -10.39 -25.19 -9.93
C GLN A 180 -11.25 -24.66 -8.75
N PRO A 181 -12.47 -25.19 -8.53
CA PRO A 181 -13.41 -24.65 -7.54
C PRO A 181 -12.90 -24.72 -6.10
N GLY A 182 -12.06 -25.71 -5.76
CA GLY A 182 -11.43 -25.80 -4.43
C GLY A 182 -10.48 -24.62 -4.14
N GLN A 183 -9.71 -24.18 -5.13
CA GLN A 183 -8.85 -22.98 -4.99
C GLN A 183 -9.67 -21.70 -4.96
N ALA A 184 -10.73 -21.61 -5.76
CA ALA A 184 -11.67 -20.49 -5.74
C ALA A 184 -12.32 -20.34 -4.35
N ARG A 185 -12.78 -21.46 -3.77
CA ARG A 185 -13.33 -21.49 -2.41
C ARG A 185 -12.36 -20.90 -1.40
N LEU A 186 -11.10 -21.35 -1.41
CA LEU A 186 -10.06 -20.85 -0.49
C LEU A 186 -9.80 -19.35 -0.67
N ALA A 187 -9.79 -18.86 -1.91
CA ALA A 187 -9.59 -17.42 -2.17
C ALA A 187 -10.74 -16.59 -1.62
N PHE A 188 -12.00 -16.96 -1.92
CA PHE A 188 -13.17 -16.23 -1.40
C PHE A 188 -13.30 -16.34 0.12
N GLU A 189 -13.02 -17.49 0.71
CA GLU A 189 -13.01 -17.69 2.15
C GLU A 189 -12.01 -16.76 2.85
N ARG A 190 -10.79 -16.64 2.32
CA ARG A 190 -9.78 -15.70 2.82
C ARG A 190 -10.27 -14.25 2.73
N GLY A 191 -10.93 -13.88 1.64
CA GLY A 191 -11.53 -12.56 1.47
C GLY A 191 -12.60 -12.27 2.50
N VAL A 192 -13.53 -13.20 2.73
CA VAL A 192 -14.58 -13.11 3.75
C VAL A 192 -13.97 -12.98 5.15
N GLN A 193 -13.02 -13.85 5.50
CA GLN A 193 -12.33 -13.80 6.79
C GLN A 193 -11.57 -12.49 7.00
N TYR A 194 -10.94 -11.97 5.95
CA TYR A 194 -10.23 -10.70 5.99
C TYR A 194 -11.18 -9.53 6.29
N LEU A 195 -12.35 -9.47 5.62
CA LEU A 195 -13.34 -8.42 5.84
C LEU A 195 -13.97 -8.49 7.23
N ARG A 196 -14.30 -9.68 7.71
CA ARG A 196 -14.87 -9.88 9.06
C ARG A 196 -13.93 -9.45 10.19
N LYS A 197 -12.61 -9.46 9.95
CA LYS A 197 -11.58 -9.03 10.91
C LYS A 197 -11.31 -7.51 10.88
N GLN A 198 -11.95 -6.75 9.98
CA GLN A 198 -11.76 -5.30 9.95
C GLN A 198 -12.37 -4.64 11.20
N PRO A 199 -11.80 -3.52 11.69
CA PRO A 199 -12.35 -2.82 12.87
C PRO A 199 -13.79 -2.34 12.67
N GLU A 200 -14.16 -1.96 11.45
CA GLU A 200 -15.51 -1.49 11.08
C GLU A 200 -16.08 -2.36 9.94
N PRO A 201 -16.48 -3.63 10.20
CA PRO A 201 -16.92 -4.54 9.13
C PRO A 201 -18.16 -4.07 8.38
N LYS A 202 -19.03 -3.29 9.03
CA LYS A 202 -20.26 -2.74 8.42
C LYS A 202 -20.00 -1.83 7.23
N VAL A 203 -18.84 -1.17 7.17
CA VAL A 203 -18.43 -0.33 6.02
C VAL A 203 -18.28 -1.17 4.74
N TYR A 204 -18.03 -2.45 4.89
CA TYR A 204 -17.77 -3.40 3.79
C TYR A 204 -18.86 -4.47 3.65
N GLU A 205 -20.07 -4.20 4.15
CA GLU A 205 -21.18 -5.19 4.19
C GLU A 205 -21.59 -5.65 2.79
N GLU A 206 -21.61 -4.74 1.81
CA GLU A 206 -21.93 -5.07 0.42
C GLU A 206 -20.87 -5.99 -0.19
N GLN A 207 -19.59 -5.68 0.00
CA GLN A 207 -18.46 -6.47 -0.50
C GLN A 207 -18.40 -7.84 0.22
N LEU A 208 -18.70 -7.86 1.52
CA LEU A 208 -18.78 -9.08 2.30
C LEU A 208 -19.87 -10.01 1.76
N THR A 209 -21.08 -9.47 1.59
CA THR A 209 -22.24 -10.21 1.03
C THR A 209 -21.92 -10.73 -0.38
N TYR A 210 -21.24 -9.93 -1.20
CA TYR A 210 -20.83 -10.35 -2.53
C TYR A 210 -19.85 -11.52 -2.49
N LEU A 211 -18.80 -11.44 -1.67
CA LEU A 211 -17.81 -12.52 -1.53
C LEU A 211 -18.43 -13.79 -0.91
N GLU A 212 -19.37 -13.66 0.02
CA GLU A 212 -20.11 -14.79 0.60
C GLU A 212 -20.96 -15.53 -0.44
N LYS A 213 -21.60 -14.80 -1.37
CA LYS A 213 -22.33 -15.40 -2.51
C LYS A 213 -21.37 -16.17 -3.43
N LEU A 214 -20.20 -15.61 -3.73
CA LEU A 214 -19.19 -16.28 -4.54
C LEU A 214 -18.63 -17.52 -3.84
N LEU A 215 -18.40 -17.44 -2.54
CA LEU A 215 -17.98 -18.57 -1.71
C LEU A 215 -19.03 -19.70 -1.73
N ALA A 216 -20.31 -19.37 -1.54
CA ALA A 216 -21.39 -20.33 -1.61
C ALA A 216 -21.46 -21.04 -2.98
N ARG A 217 -21.30 -20.27 -4.07
CA ARG A 217 -21.25 -20.83 -5.44
C ARG A 217 -20.05 -21.78 -5.62
N ALA A 218 -18.86 -21.37 -5.15
CA ALA A 218 -17.68 -22.22 -5.22
C ALA A 218 -17.83 -23.50 -4.39
N ASN A 219 -18.46 -23.41 -3.21
CA ASN A 219 -18.77 -24.57 -2.38
C ASN A 219 -19.70 -25.56 -3.09
N ALA A 220 -20.77 -25.07 -3.72
CA ALA A 220 -21.69 -25.91 -4.50
C ALA A 220 -20.95 -26.69 -5.60
N GLN A 221 -20.06 -26.01 -6.36
CA GLN A 221 -19.26 -26.65 -7.41
C GLN A 221 -18.26 -27.69 -6.87
N VAL A 222 -17.75 -27.51 -5.65
CA VAL A 222 -16.88 -28.51 -5.01
C VAL A 222 -17.72 -29.75 -4.61
N MET A 223 -18.92 -29.54 -4.05
CA MET A 223 -19.83 -30.61 -3.65
C MET A 223 -20.32 -31.44 -4.84
N ASP A 224 -20.72 -30.75 -5.95
CA ASP A 224 -21.14 -31.45 -7.20
C ASP A 224 -20.04 -32.36 -7.75
N ARG A 225 -18.77 -32.01 -7.57
CA ARG A 225 -17.64 -32.85 -7.98
C ARG A 225 -17.28 -33.97 -7.01
N MET A 226 -17.66 -33.83 -5.76
CA MET A 226 -17.48 -34.85 -4.73
C MET A 226 -18.67 -35.80 -4.65
N ALA A 227 -19.82 -35.42 -5.22
CA ALA A 227 -20.94 -36.32 -5.35
C ALA A 227 -20.52 -37.50 -6.24
N PRO A 228 -20.65 -38.76 -5.79
CA PRO A 228 -20.42 -39.92 -6.64
C PRO A 228 -21.31 -39.79 -7.87
N ALA A 229 -20.79 -40.05 -9.06
CA ALA A 229 -21.63 -40.19 -10.24
C ALA A 229 -22.72 -41.22 -9.88
N GLU A 230 -23.99 -40.84 -10.04
CA GLU A 230 -25.14 -41.69 -9.68
C GLU A 230 -25.13 -43.06 -10.39
N ASP A 231 -24.21 -43.27 -11.33
CA ASP A 231 -24.04 -44.51 -12.12
C ASP A 231 -22.75 -45.30 -11.84
N GLU A 232 -21.91 -44.92 -10.91
CA GLU A 232 -20.86 -45.85 -10.46
C GLU A 232 -21.44 -46.82 -9.46
N HIS A 233 -21.95 -47.94 -9.98
CA HIS A 233 -22.13 -49.19 -9.24
C HIS A 233 -20.78 -49.51 -8.57
N ASN A 234 -20.67 -49.14 -7.33
CA ASN A 234 -19.50 -49.41 -6.54
C ASN A 234 -19.64 -50.86 -6.05
N GLU A 235 -18.91 -51.80 -6.63
CA GLU A 235 -18.91 -53.24 -6.27
C GLU A 235 -18.81 -53.45 -4.74
N LEU A 236 -18.21 -52.51 -4.01
CA LEU A 236 -18.14 -52.51 -2.55
C LEU A 236 -19.49 -52.23 -1.86
N THR A 237 -20.35 -51.37 -2.41
CA THR A 237 -21.69 -51.10 -1.85
C THR A 237 -22.71 -52.18 -2.19
N ASP A 238 -22.55 -52.83 -3.34
CA ASP A 238 -23.37 -54.00 -3.71
C ASP A 238 -23.02 -55.22 -2.85
N GLY A 239 -21.72 -55.41 -2.52
CA GLY A 239 -21.30 -56.46 -1.60
C GLY A 239 -21.85 -56.31 -0.18
N LEU A 240 -21.92 -55.07 0.33
CA LEU A 240 -22.50 -54.78 1.66
C LEU A 240 -24.00 -54.95 1.71
N LYS A 241 -24.74 -54.60 0.64
CA LYS A 241 -26.21 -54.81 0.57
C LYS A 241 -26.58 -56.30 0.51
N THR A 242 -25.80 -57.11 -0.21
CA THR A 242 -26.01 -58.56 -0.25
C THR A 242 -25.72 -59.23 1.09
N ASP A 243 -24.71 -58.81 1.83
CA ASP A 243 -24.41 -59.35 3.17
C ASP A 243 -25.46 -58.96 4.22
N GLU A 244 -26.03 -57.73 4.15
CA GLU A 244 -27.13 -57.36 5.05
C GLU A 244 -28.43 -58.08 4.75
N GLU A 245 -28.80 -58.30 3.49
CA GLU A 245 -29.97 -59.12 3.14
C GLU A 245 -29.80 -60.59 3.50
N GLU A 246 -28.65 -61.18 3.37
CA GLU A 246 -28.42 -62.56 3.80
C GLU A 246 -28.43 -62.72 5.33
N THR A 247 -27.93 -61.76 6.08
CA THR A 247 -27.99 -61.80 7.56
C THR A 247 -29.41 -61.64 8.08
N TRP A 248 -30.26 -60.84 7.44
CA TRP A 248 -31.69 -60.71 7.77
C TRP A 248 -32.46 -62.01 7.48
N LYS A 249 -32.23 -62.68 6.34
CA LYS A 249 -32.88 -63.94 5.98
C LYS A 249 -32.47 -65.09 6.93
N LYS A 250 -31.25 -65.12 7.45
CA LYS A 250 -30.84 -66.10 8.45
C LYS A 250 -31.43 -65.86 9.82
N LYS A 251 -31.76 -64.63 10.21
CA LYS A 251 -32.32 -64.29 11.51
C LYS A 251 -33.82 -64.62 11.62
N VAL A 252 -34.54 -64.62 10.49
CA VAL A 252 -36.00 -64.95 10.42
C VAL A 252 -36.24 -66.46 10.38
N MET A 253 -35.22 -67.30 10.18
CA MET A 253 -35.34 -68.76 10.11
C MET A 253 -35.11 -69.50 11.46
N TYR A 254 -34.79 -68.73 12.55
CA TYR A 254 -34.52 -69.28 13.89
C TYR A 254 -35.39 -68.71 15.02
N ASP A 255 -36.43 -67.89 14.70
CA ASP A 255 -37.54 -67.62 15.59
C ASP A 255 -38.78 -68.28 15.04
#